data_00c6a25cb42d46dadb1970a2c0ddb5de
#
_entry.id   00c6a25cb42d46dadb1970a2c0ddb5de
#
_cell.length_a   1.000
_cell.length_b   1.000
_cell.length_c   1.000
_cell.angle_alpha   90.00
_cell.angle_beta   90.00
_cell.angle_gamma   90.00
#
_symmetry.space_group_name_H-M   'P 1'
#
loop_
_entity.id
_entity.type
_entity.pdbx_description
1 polymer ?
#
loop_
_entity_poly.entity_id
_entity_poly.type
_entity_poly.pdbx_seq_one_letter_code
_entity_poly.pdbx_strand_id
1 'polypeptide(L)'
;MKGRQILEASLIANEVIDFWHKRKEKGLICKLDIEKTYDSINWNFLMKVLHKMGFGARWMEWIWWCISTANFSVLVNGVPVGYFSNSRGLRQGDPLSPYLFVLGMEVLSVLLRRAVDGGFILGCSLRGRGGMKMNVSYLLFADDTIIFCKARQDHLTSLS
;
A
#
# COMPACT_ATOMS: atom_id res chain seq x y z
N MET A 1 14.22 3.70 6.29
CA MET A 1 13.86 4.35 4.99
C MET A 1 13.96 5.85 5.16
N LYS A 2 14.97 6.52 4.58
CA LYS A 2 15.10 7.99 4.65
C LYS A 2 14.16 8.62 3.62
N GLY A 3 13.18 9.40 4.10
CA GLY A 3 12.61 10.59 3.48
C GLY A 3 12.13 10.54 2.03
N ARG A 4 11.31 9.55 1.63
CA ARG A 4 10.54 9.67 0.39
C ARG A 4 9.32 10.53 0.66
N GLN A 5 9.27 11.72 0.07
CA GLN A 5 8.14 12.62 0.18
C GLN A 5 7.13 12.32 -0.95
N ILE A 6 5.86 12.67 -0.71
CA ILE A 6 4.76 12.58 -1.70
C ILE A 6 5.12 13.25 -3.03
N LEU A 7 5.88 14.36 -2.96
CA LEU A 7 6.38 15.09 -4.13
C LEU A 7 7.30 14.24 -5.02
N GLU A 8 8.11 13.34 -4.43
CA GLU A 8 8.99 12.47 -5.21
C GLU A 8 8.21 11.44 -6.03
N ALA A 9 7.12 10.89 -5.46
CA ALA A 9 6.26 9.96 -6.19
C ALA A 9 5.57 10.64 -7.38
N SER A 10 5.07 11.87 -7.19
CA SER A 10 4.45 12.66 -8.26
C SER A 10 5.46 13.06 -9.35
N LEU A 11 6.68 13.41 -8.97
CA LEU A 11 7.75 13.74 -9.93
C LEU A 11 8.14 12.51 -10.76
N ILE A 12 8.29 11.34 -10.13
CA ILE A 12 8.61 10.08 -10.84
C ILE A 12 7.47 9.72 -11.79
N ALA A 13 6.20 9.87 -11.39
CA ALA A 13 5.06 9.61 -12.24
C ALA A 13 5.05 10.53 -13.47
N ASN A 14 5.30 11.82 -13.28
CA ASN A 14 5.41 12.78 -14.39
C ASN A 14 6.57 12.44 -15.33
N GLU A 15 7.73 12.05 -14.80
CA GLU A 15 8.88 11.65 -15.64
C GLU A 15 8.56 10.40 -16.47
N VAL A 16 7.81 9.44 -15.93
CA VAL A 16 7.36 8.25 -16.68
C VAL A 16 6.43 8.64 -17.82
N ILE A 17 5.46 9.54 -17.56
CA ILE A 17 4.51 10.05 -18.57
C ILE A 17 5.25 10.77 -19.68
N ASP A 18 6.14 11.71 -19.31
CA ASP A 18 6.95 12.46 -20.25
C ASP A 18 7.84 11.56 -21.12
N PHE A 19 8.42 10.53 -20.51
CA PHE A 19 9.26 9.56 -21.20
C PHE A 19 8.46 8.79 -22.26
N TRP A 20 7.28 8.30 -21.93
CA TRP A 20 6.41 7.63 -22.88
C TRP A 20 5.93 8.55 -23.99
N HIS A 21 5.54 9.78 -23.64
CA HIS A 21 5.11 10.79 -24.61
C HIS A 21 6.21 11.14 -25.62
N LYS A 22 7.44 11.39 -25.14
CA LYS A 22 8.60 11.72 -25.99
C LYS A 22 8.98 10.58 -26.93
N ARG A 23 8.79 9.32 -26.49
CA ARG A 23 9.11 8.13 -27.28
C ARG A 23 7.96 7.63 -28.13
N LYS A 24 6.78 8.23 -28.03
CA LYS A 24 5.54 7.74 -28.66
C LYS A 24 5.25 6.28 -28.27
N GLU A 25 5.71 5.84 -27.08
CA GLU A 25 5.41 4.52 -26.52
C GLU A 25 4.03 4.57 -25.84
N LYS A 26 3.26 3.50 -25.98
CA LYS A 26 1.97 3.37 -25.28
C LYS A 26 2.24 2.73 -23.92
N GLY A 27 1.83 3.43 -22.85
CA GLY A 27 1.87 2.94 -21.48
C GLY A 27 0.49 3.01 -20.82
N LEU A 28 0.29 2.21 -19.79
CA LEU A 28 -0.87 2.22 -18.92
C LEU A 28 -0.43 2.66 -17.53
N ILE A 29 -1.18 3.57 -16.94
CA ILE A 29 -1.05 3.96 -15.55
C ILE A 29 -2.34 3.54 -14.84
N CYS A 30 -2.21 2.70 -13.83
CA CYS A 30 -3.31 2.29 -12.98
C CYS A 30 -3.09 2.89 -11.60
N LYS A 31 -3.98 3.79 -11.18
CA LYS A 31 -4.04 4.28 -9.79
C LYS A 31 -5.04 3.40 -9.04
N LEU A 32 -4.57 2.76 -7.99
CA LEU A 32 -5.40 2.04 -7.03
C LEU A 32 -5.58 2.96 -5.82
N ASP A 33 -6.83 3.27 -5.52
CA ASP A 33 -7.25 3.98 -4.33
C ASP A 33 -7.98 2.96 -3.44
N ILE A 34 -7.38 2.62 -2.31
CA ILE A 34 -7.93 1.60 -1.41
C ILE A 34 -8.82 2.31 -0.39
N GLU A 35 -10.11 2.41 -0.70
CA GLU A 35 -11.08 3.02 0.20
C GLU A 35 -11.12 2.35 1.58
N LYS A 36 -11.27 3.18 2.63
CA LYS A 36 -11.42 2.72 4.03
C LYS A 36 -10.35 1.73 4.46
N THR A 37 -9.13 1.95 4.05
CA THR A 37 -7.99 1.05 4.25
C THR A 37 -7.79 0.71 5.72
N TYR A 38 -7.89 1.72 6.61
CA TYR A 38 -7.80 1.52 8.05
C TYR A 38 -8.95 0.69 8.60
N ASP A 39 -10.17 0.93 8.13
CA ASP A 39 -11.39 0.29 8.66
C ASP A 39 -11.55 -1.16 8.18
N SER A 40 -10.90 -1.52 7.07
CA SER A 40 -11.06 -2.82 6.41
C SER A 40 -9.98 -3.85 6.74
N ILE A 41 -8.90 -3.47 7.43
CA ILE A 41 -7.83 -4.41 7.78
C ILE A 41 -8.36 -5.57 8.62
N ASN A 42 -8.16 -6.79 8.10
CA ASN A 42 -8.47 -8.01 8.85
C ASN A 42 -7.38 -8.29 9.87
N TRP A 43 -7.74 -8.39 11.15
CA TRP A 43 -6.78 -8.61 12.23
C TRP A 43 -6.05 -9.97 12.14
N ASN A 44 -6.76 -11.03 11.74
CA ASN A 44 -6.14 -12.35 11.56
C ASN A 44 -5.10 -12.32 10.44
N PHE A 45 -5.38 -11.59 9.36
CA PHE A 45 -4.39 -11.37 8.31
C PHE A 45 -3.19 -10.60 8.85
N LEU A 46 -3.41 -9.48 9.53
CA LEU A 46 -2.34 -8.66 10.12
C LEU A 46 -1.46 -9.49 11.05
N MET A 47 -2.05 -10.28 11.95
CA MET A 47 -1.31 -11.15 12.87
C MET A 47 -0.48 -12.20 12.13
N LYS A 48 -0.99 -12.79 11.05
CA LYS A 48 -0.23 -13.70 10.19
C LYS A 48 0.97 -13.01 9.52
N VAL A 49 0.80 -11.77 9.09
CA VAL A 49 1.87 -10.95 8.49
C VAL A 49 2.95 -10.70 9.52
N LEU A 50 2.62 -10.22 10.72
CA LEU A 50 3.55 -9.96 11.81
C LEU A 50 4.32 -11.22 12.21
N HIS A 51 3.62 -12.34 12.29
CA HIS A 51 4.28 -13.64 12.58
C HIS A 51 5.30 -14.00 11.48
N LYS A 52 4.95 -13.83 10.21
CA LYS A 52 5.86 -14.07 9.07
C LYS A 52 7.05 -13.12 9.04
N MET A 53 6.90 -11.91 9.57
CA MET A 53 7.98 -10.93 9.75
C MET A 53 8.89 -11.25 10.94
N GLY A 54 8.58 -12.28 11.74
CA GLY A 54 9.41 -12.70 12.87
C GLY A 54 9.10 -12.00 14.19
N PHE A 55 7.94 -11.37 14.33
CA PHE A 55 7.50 -10.82 15.61
C PHE A 55 7.31 -11.96 16.62
N GLY A 56 7.91 -11.82 17.81
CA GLY A 56 7.80 -12.82 18.89
C GLY A 56 6.38 -12.88 19.47
N ALA A 57 6.02 -14.03 20.04
CA ALA A 57 4.68 -14.31 20.56
C ALA A 57 4.19 -13.25 21.55
N ARG A 58 5.04 -12.81 22.48
CA ARG A 58 4.71 -11.77 23.46
C ARG A 58 4.33 -10.43 22.82
N TRP A 59 5.03 -10.02 21.76
CA TRP A 59 4.70 -8.81 21.01
C TRP A 59 3.36 -8.95 20.28
N MET A 60 3.12 -10.11 19.70
CA MET A 60 1.89 -10.42 19.00
C MET A 60 0.67 -10.40 19.94
N GLU A 61 0.80 -10.95 21.14
CA GLU A 61 -0.23 -10.89 22.18
C GLU A 61 -0.53 -9.44 22.56
N TRP A 62 0.48 -8.61 22.76
CA TRP A 62 0.28 -7.19 23.09
C TRP A 62 -0.41 -6.41 21.95
N ILE A 63 0.04 -6.62 20.71
CA ILE A 63 -0.60 -5.97 19.55
C ILE A 63 -2.05 -6.41 19.44
N TRP A 64 -2.31 -7.72 19.56
CA TRP A 64 -3.67 -8.25 19.55
C TRP A 64 -4.53 -7.59 20.63
N TRP A 65 -4.00 -7.51 21.84
CA TRP A 65 -4.71 -6.89 22.97
C TRP A 65 -5.03 -5.42 22.68
N CYS A 66 -4.09 -4.66 22.19
CA CYS A 66 -4.28 -3.24 21.84
C CYS A 66 -5.40 -3.02 20.82
N ILE A 67 -5.48 -3.87 19.78
CA ILE A 67 -6.48 -3.69 18.71
C ILE A 67 -7.86 -4.27 19.07
N SER A 68 -7.91 -5.36 19.86
CA SER A 68 -9.14 -6.10 20.14
C SER A 68 -9.92 -5.60 21.35
N THR A 69 -9.29 -4.90 22.30
CA THR A 69 -9.94 -4.41 23.52
C THR A 69 -10.59 -3.03 23.39
N ALA A 70 -10.43 -2.38 22.22
CA ALA A 70 -11.04 -1.07 22.00
C ALA A 70 -12.55 -1.18 21.87
N ASN A 71 -13.26 -0.44 22.73
CA ASN A 71 -14.70 -0.28 22.66
C ASN A 71 -15.07 1.10 22.10
N PHE A 72 -16.14 1.14 21.34
CA PHE A 72 -16.66 2.34 20.71
C PHE A 72 -18.06 2.65 21.20
N SER A 73 -18.42 3.92 21.21
CA SER A 73 -19.78 4.37 21.44
C SER A 73 -20.14 5.48 20.47
N VAL A 74 -21.39 5.61 20.13
CA VAL A 74 -21.90 6.73 19.33
C VAL A 74 -22.28 7.86 20.25
N LEU A 75 -21.83 9.08 19.94
CA LEU A 75 -22.26 10.28 20.65
C LEU A 75 -23.58 10.80 20.06
N VAL A 76 -24.65 10.78 20.84
CA VAL A 76 -25.93 11.38 20.49
C VAL A 76 -26.12 12.60 21.38
N ASN A 77 -26.16 13.79 20.80
CA ASN A 77 -26.24 15.07 21.56
C ASN A 77 -25.16 15.17 22.64
N GLY A 78 -23.95 14.69 22.39
CA GLY A 78 -22.85 14.75 23.36
C GLY A 78 -22.85 13.63 24.41
N VAL A 79 -23.84 12.74 24.42
CA VAL A 79 -23.95 11.63 25.36
C VAL A 79 -23.55 10.32 24.66
N PRO A 80 -22.62 9.52 25.23
CA PRO A 80 -22.27 8.20 24.67
C PRO A 80 -23.45 7.24 24.77
N VAL A 81 -23.87 6.70 23.61
CA VAL A 81 -24.98 5.75 23.54
C VAL A 81 -24.47 4.45 22.88
N GLY A 82 -24.75 3.34 23.56
CA GLY A 82 -24.33 2.01 23.11
C GLY A 82 -22.81 1.81 23.17
N TYR A 83 -22.40 0.56 23.45
CA TYR A 83 -21.00 0.14 23.38
C TYR A 83 -20.91 -1.03 22.41
N PHE A 84 -19.95 -0.94 21.51
CA PHE A 84 -19.68 -2.03 20.57
C PHE A 84 -18.17 -2.20 20.37
N SER A 85 -17.76 -3.42 20.11
CA SER A 85 -16.38 -3.77 19.78
C SER A 85 -16.23 -3.98 18.29
N ASN A 86 -15.05 -3.67 17.76
CA ASN A 86 -14.70 -3.99 16.39
C ASN A 86 -14.15 -5.41 16.28
N SER A 87 -14.35 -6.03 15.13
CA SER A 87 -13.73 -7.31 14.75
C SER A 87 -12.67 -7.15 13.65
N ARG A 88 -12.48 -5.95 13.14
CA ARG A 88 -11.53 -5.59 12.08
C ARG A 88 -11.25 -4.08 12.13
N GLY A 89 -10.27 -3.66 11.34
CA GLY A 89 -9.88 -2.26 11.19
C GLY A 89 -8.88 -1.78 12.23
N LEU A 90 -8.22 -0.68 11.92
CA LEU A 90 -7.30 0.02 12.81
C LEU A 90 -7.91 1.37 13.19
N ARG A 91 -7.78 1.73 14.46
CA ARG A 91 -8.36 2.96 14.98
C ARG A 91 -7.62 4.17 14.40
N GLN A 92 -8.36 5.10 13.77
CA GLN A 92 -7.82 6.39 13.35
C GLN A 92 -7.50 7.23 14.59
N GLY A 93 -6.30 7.84 14.59
CA GLY A 93 -5.81 8.62 15.75
C GLY A 93 -5.08 7.80 16.82
N ASP A 94 -5.06 6.48 16.74
CA ASP A 94 -4.24 5.64 17.62
C ASP A 94 -2.77 5.67 17.15
N PRO A 95 -1.79 5.91 18.05
CA PRO A 95 -0.37 5.98 17.68
C PRO A 95 0.19 4.71 17.05
N LEU A 96 -0.38 3.55 17.36
CA LEU A 96 0.07 2.25 16.84
C LEU A 96 -0.47 1.96 15.44
N SER A 97 -1.66 2.47 15.12
CA SER A 97 -2.38 2.19 13.87
C SER A 97 -1.58 2.48 12.59
N PRO A 98 -0.89 3.62 12.45
CA PRO A 98 -0.08 3.89 11.26
C PRO A 98 1.04 2.86 11.04
N TYR A 99 1.68 2.40 12.10
CA TYR A 99 2.75 1.40 12.00
C TYR A 99 2.19 0.04 11.58
N LEU A 100 1.09 -0.39 12.18
CA LEU A 100 0.43 -1.65 11.83
C LEU A 100 -0.10 -1.61 10.39
N PHE A 101 -0.61 -0.47 9.95
CA PHE A 101 -1.02 -0.26 8.58
C PHE A 101 0.14 -0.45 7.60
N VAL A 102 1.28 0.22 7.84
CA VAL A 102 2.47 0.10 6.99
C VAL A 102 2.97 -1.34 6.95
N LEU A 103 2.98 -2.05 8.09
CA LEU A 103 3.37 -3.46 8.13
C LEU A 103 2.40 -4.35 7.33
N GLY A 104 1.10 -4.07 7.36
CA GLY A 104 0.11 -4.75 6.53
C GLY A 104 0.30 -4.49 5.04
N MET A 105 0.62 -3.25 4.66
CA MET A 105 0.87 -2.83 3.27
C MET A 105 2.18 -3.39 2.70
N GLU A 106 3.11 -3.84 3.53
CA GLU A 106 4.34 -4.48 3.06
C GLU A 106 4.05 -5.77 2.28
N VAL A 107 2.93 -6.44 2.56
CA VAL A 107 2.49 -7.61 1.78
C VAL A 107 2.16 -7.21 0.34
N LEU A 108 1.48 -6.07 0.13
CA LEU A 108 1.19 -5.56 -1.21
C LEU A 108 2.49 -5.25 -1.96
N SER A 109 3.47 -4.64 -1.27
CA SER A 109 4.81 -4.40 -1.84
C SER A 109 5.47 -5.69 -2.32
N VAL A 110 5.41 -6.76 -1.51
CA VAL A 110 5.97 -8.08 -1.87
C VAL A 110 5.21 -8.70 -3.05
N LEU A 111 3.89 -8.60 -3.09
CA LEU A 111 3.08 -9.12 -4.19
C LEU A 111 3.38 -8.40 -5.51
N LEU A 112 3.44 -7.07 -5.48
CA LEU A 112 3.78 -6.27 -6.66
C LEU A 112 5.21 -6.60 -7.16
N ARG A 113 6.16 -6.77 -6.25
CA ARG A 113 7.52 -7.19 -6.61
C ARG A 113 7.52 -8.55 -7.31
N ARG A 114 6.80 -9.53 -6.77
CA ARG A 114 6.65 -10.85 -7.40
C ARG A 114 5.99 -10.76 -8.77
N ALA A 115 5.00 -9.90 -8.94
CA ALA A 115 4.36 -9.66 -10.23
C ALA A 115 5.34 -9.06 -11.26
N VAL A 116 6.22 -8.16 -10.82
CA VAL A 116 7.30 -7.62 -11.66
C VAL A 116 8.33 -8.70 -12.02
N ASP A 117 8.79 -9.46 -11.03
CA ASP A 117 9.79 -10.52 -11.22
C ASP A 117 9.25 -11.66 -12.11
N GLY A 118 7.95 -11.96 -12.00
CA GLY A 118 7.24 -12.91 -12.84
C GLY A 118 6.88 -12.39 -14.24
N GLY A 119 7.21 -11.14 -14.56
CA GLY A 119 6.94 -10.53 -15.87
C GLY A 119 5.48 -10.15 -16.12
N PHE A 120 4.61 -10.20 -15.09
CA PHE A 120 3.20 -9.78 -15.19
C PHE A 120 3.06 -8.25 -15.26
N ILE A 121 4.00 -7.52 -14.67
CA ILE A 121 4.07 -6.07 -14.69
C ILE A 121 5.39 -5.65 -15.33
N LEU A 122 5.34 -5.11 -16.55
CA LEU A 122 6.50 -4.54 -17.23
C LEU A 122 6.52 -3.03 -17.03
N GLY A 123 7.32 -2.59 -16.08
CA GLY A 123 7.49 -1.18 -15.76
C GLY A 123 8.14 -0.35 -16.87
N CYS A 124 8.29 0.93 -16.60
CA CYS A 124 8.99 1.88 -17.45
C CYS A 124 10.48 1.92 -17.07
N SER A 125 11.37 1.80 -18.07
CA SER A 125 12.81 1.94 -17.85
C SER A 125 13.25 3.35 -18.20
N LEU A 126 13.44 4.17 -17.18
CA LEU A 126 13.95 5.53 -17.31
C LEU A 126 15.48 5.53 -17.38
N ARG A 127 16.05 6.46 -18.16
CA ARG A 127 17.47 6.76 -18.13
C ARG A 127 17.70 8.04 -17.31
N GLY A 128 18.31 7.88 -16.15
CA GLY A 128 18.74 9.02 -15.33
C GLY A 128 19.95 9.77 -15.92
N ARG A 129 20.23 10.95 -15.41
CA ARG A 129 21.46 11.69 -15.68
C ARG A 129 22.65 10.82 -15.28
N GLY A 130 23.58 10.56 -16.20
CA GLY A 130 24.73 9.68 -15.97
C GLY A 130 24.56 8.24 -16.51
N GLY A 131 23.52 7.95 -17.31
CA GLY A 131 23.36 6.65 -17.96
C GLY A 131 22.80 5.53 -17.09
N MET A 132 22.48 5.81 -15.81
CA MET A 132 21.88 4.84 -14.90
C MET A 132 20.46 4.50 -15.37
N LYS A 133 20.18 3.21 -15.57
CA LYS A 133 18.84 2.72 -15.87
C LYS A 133 18.08 2.51 -14.56
N MET A 134 16.93 3.15 -14.43
CA MET A 134 16.00 2.94 -13.33
C MET A 134 14.71 2.34 -13.88
N ASN A 135 14.31 1.19 -13.35
CA ASN A 135 13.03 0.58 -13.74
C ASN A 135 11.96 0.98 -12.72
N VAL A 136 10.91 1.63 -13.19
CA VAL A 136 9.78 2.07 -12.39
C VAL A 136 8.56 1.24 -12.78
N SER A 137 8.11 0.37 -11.89
CA SER A 137 6.98 -0.53 -12.13
C SER A 137 5.78 -0.16 -11.27
N TYR A 138 6.02 0.32 -10.06
CA TYR A 138 4.98 0.78 -9.14
C TYR A 138 5.52 1.79 -8.14
N LEU A 139 4.63 2.60 -7.61
CA LEU A 139 4.86 3.52 -6.51
C LEU A 139 3.81 3.25 -5.43
N LEU A 140 4.27 3.07 -4.20
CA LEU A 140 3.42 2.90 -3.01
C LEU A 140 3.60 4.11 -2.11
N PHE A 141 2.51 4.75 -1.78
CA PHE A 141 2.48 5.86 -0.84
C PHE A 141 1.21 5.78 0.02
N ALA A 142 1.37 5.35 1.26
CA ALA A 142 0.26 5.08 2.18
C ALA A 142 -0.81 4.17 1.54
N ASP A 143 -2.02 4.69 1.31
CA ASP A 143 -3.16 4.04 0.66
C ASP A 143 -3.16 4.18 -0.87
N ASP A 144 -2.40 5.15 -1.40
CA ASP A 144 -2.26 5.35 -2.84
C ASP A 144 -1.22 4.39 -3.45
N THR A 145 -1.64 3.66 -4.46
CA THR A 145 -0.76 2.79 -5.25
C THR A 145 -0.86 3.16 -6.73
N ILE A 146 0.28 3.42 -7.37
CA ILE A 146 0.34 3.70 -8.80
C ILE A 146 1.16 2.57 -9.45
N ILE A 147 0.58 1.91 -10.45
CA ILE A 147 1.22 0.86 -11.22
C ILE A 147 1.46 1.37 -12.64
N PHE A 148 2.67 1.18 -13.15
CA PHE A 148 3.09 1.51 -14.51
C PHE A 148 3.27 0.24 -15.31
N CYS A 149 2.60 0.13 -16.44
CA CYS A 149 2.71 -1.04 -17.31
C CYS A 149 2.83 -0.61 -18.78
N LYS A 150 3.64 -1.31 -19.56
CA LYS A 150 3.62 -1.14 -21.02
C LYS A 150 2.31 -1.68 -21.56
N ALA A 151 1.66 -0.95 -22.47
CA ALA A 151 0.41 -1.37 -23.10
C ALA A 151 0.65 -2.53 -24.06
N ARG A 152 0.68 -3.75 -23.52
CA ARG A 152 0.61 -5.00 -24.29
C ARG A 152 -0.70 -5.70 -23.95
N GLN A 153 -1.31 -6.32 -24.94
CA GLN A 153 -2.62 -6.96 -24.79
C GLN A 153 -2.62 -8.04 -23.69
N ASP A 154 -1.49 -8.77 -23.58
CA ASP A 154 -1.28 -9.84 -22.60
C ASP A 154 -1.21 -9.35 -21.14
N HIS A 155 -0.89 -8.07 -20.92
CA HIS A 155 -0.79 -7.47 -19.58
C HIS A 155 -2.09 -6.85 -19.08
N LEU A 156 -3.00 -6.48 -19.98
CA LEU A 156 -4.32 -5.94 -19.62
C LEU A 156 -5.21 -7.00 -18.96
N THR A 157 -5.08 -8.26 -19.40
CA THR A 157 -5.81 -9.39 -18.80
C THR A 157 -5.30 -9.81 -17.42
N SER A 158 -4.07 -9.42 -17.05
CA SER A 158 -3.49 -9.73 -15.75
C SER A 158 -3.82 -8.69 -14.67
N LEU A 159 -4.43 -7.57 -15.06
CA LEU A 159 -4.83 -6.46 -14.16
C LEU A 159 -6.35 -6.41 -13.92
N SER A 160 -7.12 -7.22 -14.62
CA SER A 160 -8.56 -7.41 -14.42
C SER A 160 -8.84 -8.58 -13.51
#